data_bde4d8d949a837800cb76c421e6ea1ef
#
_entry.id   bde4d8d949a837800cb76c421e6ea1ef
#
_cell.length_a   1.000
_cell.length_b   1.000
_cell.length_c   1.000
_cell.angle_alpha   90.00
_cell.angle_beta   90.00
_cell.angle_gamma   90.00
#
_symmetry.space_group_name_H-M   'P 1'
#
loop_
_entity.id
_entity.type
_entity.pdbx_description
1 polymer ?
#
loop_
_entity_poly.entity_id
_entity_poly.type
_entity_poly.pdbx_seq_one_letter_code
_entity_poly.pdbx_strand_id
1 'polypeptide(L)'
;MKSNTGLVEYAKAQLGRPYWYGTFGNTATKELLNQKRAQYPAHYQSARMPKYNSQLGCRVHDCVGLIKGFLWSDGANGKPKYNSAQDVSANGMLKKCLVRGRMNSMPEIPGILVFMPGHVGIYCGGGRVIEARGFNYGVVETKLSERSWENWGKCPWIKYPNGSRYFGVCAKDELSIVDALKSLGENSGFEYRRRIANANGIPEYTGTSGENLKLLSLLRRGELIRPEPVAFCG
;
A
#
# COMPACT_ATOMS: atom_id res chain seq x y z
N MET A 1 -4.85 -5.84 -15.39
CA MET A 1 -3.71 -6.13 -14.48
C MET A 1 -3.98 -5.41 -13.16
N LYS A 2 -3.70 -6.06 -12.02
CA LYS A 2 -3.93 -5.48 -10.67
C LYS A 2 -3.04 -4.24 -10.46
N SER A 3 -3.61 -3.15 -9.91
CA SER A 3 -2.92 -1.87 -9.68
C SER A 3 -2.88 -1.53 -8.18
N ASN A 4 -2.00 -0.63 -7.81
CA ASN A 4 -1.87 -0.12 -6.43
C ASN A 4 -3.14 0.62 -5.97
N THR A 5 -3.75 1.43 -6.83
CA THR A 5 -5.03 2.09 -6.54
C THR A 5 -6.16 1.10 -6.37
N GLY A 6 -6.23 0.08 -7.25
CA GLY A 6 -7.21 -1.00 -7.11
C GLY A 6 -7.05 -1.81 -5.81
N LEU A 7 -5.81 -1.97 -5.29
CA LEU A 7 -5.59 -2.58 -3.98
C LEU A 7 -6.20 -1.73 -2.85
N VAL A 8 -6.02 -0.41 -2.90
CA VAL A 8 -6.59 0.52 -1.91
C VAL A 8 -8.11 0.50 -1.97
N GLU A 9 -8.70 0.53 -3.15
CA GLU A 9 -10.16 0.45 -3.34
C GLU A 9 -10.72 -0.86 -2.81
N TYR A 10 -10.06 -1.99 -3.12
CA TYR A 10 -10.45 -3.29 -2.57
C TYR A 10 -10.39 -3.28 -1.05
N ALA A 11 -9.30 -2.81 -0.45
CA ALA A 11 -9.13 -2.76 0.99
C ALA A 11 -10.19 -1.89 1.67
N LYS A 12 -10.52 -0.72 1.10
CA LYS A 12 -11.62 0.14 1.56
C LYS A 12 -12.97 -0.58 1.54
N ALA A 13 -13.25 -1.34 0.50
CA ALA A 13 -14.49 -2.11 0.39
C ALA A 13 -14.57 -3.29 1.40
N GLN A 14 -13.46 -3.65 2.04
CA GLN A 14 -13.42 -4.68 3.08
C GLN A 14 -13.47 -4.12 4.52
N LEU A 15 -13.52 -2.81 4.71
CA LEU A 15 -13.62 -2.22 6.06
C LEU A 15 -14.81 -2.80 6.84
N GLY A 16 -14.58 -3.08 8.12
CA GLY A 16 -15.56 -3.73 9.01
C GLY A 16 -15.70 -5.24 8.83
N ARG A 17 -15.06 -5.86 7.84
CA ARG A 17 -15.10 -7.32 7.66
C ARG A 17 -14.32 -8.03 8.76
N PRO A 18 -14.80 -9.22 9.23
CA PRO A 18 -14.15 -9.95 10.28
C PRO A 18 -12.76 -10.49 9.90
N TYR A 19 -11.91 -10.65 10.91
CA TYR A 19 -10.62 -11.32 10.79
C TYR A 19 -10.75 -12.80 11.07
N TRP A 20 -10.36 -13.64 10.10
CA TRP A 20 -10.20 -15.09 10.26
C TRP A 20 -8.79 -15.48 9.81
N TYR A 21 -7.99 -16.06 10.67
CA TYR A 21 -6.63 -16.47 10.35
C TYR A 21 -6.59 -17.52 9.24
N GLY A 22 -5.70 -17.34 8.25
CA GLY A 22 -5.56 -18.25 7.10
C GLY A 22 -6.66 -18.10 6.05
N THR A 23 -7.36 -16.95 5.99
CA THR A 23 -8.39 -16.67 4.98
C THR A 23 -8.02 -15.44 4.14
N PHE A 24 -8.52 -15.38 2.92
CA PHE A 24 -8.11 -14.41 1.91
C PHE A 24 -9.29 -13.89 1.08
N GLY A 25 -10.41 -13.57 1.72
CA GLY A 25 -11.63 -13.11 1.07
C GLY A 25 -12.63 -14.25 0.83
N ASN A 26 -12.52 -15.32 1.57
CA ASN A 26 -13.48 -16.41 1.59
C ASN A 26 -14.79 -15.95 2.23
N THR A 27 -15.91 -16.55 1.83
CA THR A 27 -17.13 -16.47 2.61
C THR A 27 -17.01 -17.40 3.82
N ALA A 28 -17.28 -16.89 5.02
CA ALA A 28 -17.27 -17.67 6.26
C ALA A 28 -18.42 -18.69 6.23
N THR A 29 -18.09 -19.97 6.17
CA THR A 29 -19.04 -21.08 6.30
C THR A 29 -18.66 -21.98 7.47
N LYS A 30 -19.56 -22.85 7.90
CA LYS A 30 -19.25 -23.84 8.95
C LYS A 30 -18.14 -24.80 8.53
N GLU A 31 -18.12 -25.20 7.27
CA GLU A 31 -17.10 -26.07 6.69
C GLU A 31 -15.73 -25.39 6.75
N LEU A 32 -15.66 -24.10 6.31
CA LEU A 32 -14.43 -23.31 6.41
C LEU A 32 -13.98 -23.13 7.86
N LEU A 33 -14.91 -22.85 8.78
CA LEU A 33 -14.61 -22.73 10.21
C LEU A 33 -13.99 -24.00 10.76
N ASN A 34 -14.60 -25.17 10.50
CA ASN A 34 -14.08 -26.46 10.93
C ASN A 34 -12.71 -26.77 10.32
N GLN A 35 -12.53 -26.50 9.02
CA GLN A 35 -11.25 -26.63 8.34
C GLN A 35 -10.16 -25.78 9.00
N LYS A 36 -10.45 -24.48 9.25
CA LYS A 36 -9.49 -23.55 9.83
C LYS A 36 -9.20 -23.88 11.30
N ARG A 37 -10.19 -24.35 12.04
CA ARG A 37 -10.00 -24.83 13.41
C ARG A 37 -9.06 -26.04 13.48
N ALA A 38 -9.22 -26.99 12.58
CA ALA A 38 -8.33 -28.14 12.48
C ALA A 38 -6.90 -27.73 12.06
N GLN A 39 -6.78 -26.80 11.11
CA GLN A 39 -5.49 -26.35 10.57
C GLN A 39 -4.72 -25.43 11.54
N TYR A 40 -5.44 -24.60 12.32
CA TYR A 40 -4.86 -23.54 13.17
C TYR A 40 -5.51 -23.50 14.56
N PRO A 41 -5.42 -24.56 15.36
CA PRO A 41 -6.16 -24.67 16.64
C PRO A 41 -5.84 -23.53 17.63
N ALA A 42 -4.61 -23.01 17.62
CA ALA A 42 -4.22 -21.90 18.48
C ALA A 42 -4.99 -20.59 18.19
N HIS A 43 -5.43 -20.38 16.95
CA HIS A 43 -6.23 -19.21 16.55
C HIS A 43 -7.73 -19.41 16.76
N TYR A 44 -8.24 -20.65 16.63
CA TYR A 44 -9.66 -21.01 16.66
C TYR A 44 -10.05 -21.72 17.97
N GLN A 45 -9.67 -21.12 19.10
CA GLN A 45 -9.95 -21.64 20.44
C GLN A 45 -11.45 -21.67 20.75
N SER A 46 -11.87 -22.60 21.60
CA SER A 46 -13.29 -22.80 21.96
C SER A 46 -13.96 -21.53 22.49
N ALA A 47 -13.28 -20.73 23.29
CA ALA A 47 -13.79 -19.45 23.81
C ALA A 47 -14.12 -18.41 22.71
N ARG A 48 -13.55 -18.56 21.52
CA ARG A 48 -13.79 -17.65 20.37
C ARG A 48 -14.91 -18.11 19.44
N MET A 49 -15.41 -19.35 19.62
CA MET A 49 -16.41 -19.95 18.72
C MET A 49 -17.73 -19.15 18.62
N PRO A 50 -18.30 -18.59 19.71
CA PRO A 50 -19.51 -17.80 19.59
C PRO A 50 -19.36 -16.63 18.60
N LYS A 51 -18.22 -15.90 18.67
CA LYS A 51 -17.94 -14.79 17.74
C LYS A 51 -17.70 -15.28 16.31
N TYR A 52 -17.00 -16.41 16.11
CA TYR A 52 -16.83 -16.97 14.76
C TYR A 52 -18.18 -17.40 14.15
N ASN A 53 -19.06 -18.02 14.96
CA ASN A 53 -20.38 -18.43 14.50
C ASN A 53 -21.28 -17.24 14.12
N SER A 54 -21.18 -16.11 14.85
CA SER A 54 -21.94 -14.89 14.51
C SER A 54 -21.45 -14.21 13.22
N GLN A 55 -20.30 -14.61 12.70
CA GLN A 55 -19.68 -14.05 11.48
C GLN A 55 -19.92 -14.92 10.24
N LEU A 56 -20.68 -16.01 10.37
CA LEU A 56 -21.03 -16.84 9.20
C LEU A 56 -21.76 -16.01 8.15
N GLY A 57 -21.45 -16.28 6.87
CA GLY A 57 -21.91 -15.49 5.74
C GLY A 57 -21.08 -14.26 5.43
N CYS A 58 -20.25 -13.76 6.37
CA CYS A 58 -19.36 -12.64 6.12
C CYS A 58 -18.17 -13.01 5.23
N ARG A 59 -17.65 -12.03 4.52
CA ARG A 59 -16.34 -12.15 3.88
C ARG A 59 -15.25 -11.95 4.93
N VAL A 60 -14.21 -12.81 4.90
CA VAL A 60 -13.20 -12.88 5.96
C VAL A 60 -11.78 -12.88 5.40
N HIS A 61 -10.88 -12.23 6.15
CA HIS A 61 -9.47 -12.07 5.77
C HIS A 61 -8.55 -12.19 6.99
N ASP A 62 -7.34 -12.67 6.80
CA ASP A 62 -6.22 -12.32 7.69
C ASP A 62 -5.40 -11.15 7.11
N CYS A 63 -4.30 -10.77 7.77
CA CYS A 63 -3.52 -9.60 7.38
C CYS A 63 -2.96 -9.69 5.94
N VAL A 64 -2.32 -10.80 5.59
CA VAL A 64 -1.80 -11.01 4.24
C VAL A 64 -2.93 -11.45 3.29
N GLY A 65 -3.95 -12.08 3.82
CA GLY A 65 -5.15 -12.51 3.10
C GLY A 65 -5.97 -11.35 2.54
N LEU A 66 -5.91 -10.17 3.15
CA LEU A 66 -6.52 -8.96 2.59
C LEU A 66 -5.90 -8.60 1.23
N ILE A 67 -4.58 -8.72 1.11
CA ILE A 67 -3.84 -8.48 -0.14
C ILE A 67 -4.08 -9.62 -1.13
N LYS A 68 -4.00 -10.88 -0.68
CA LYS A 68 -4.29 -12.06 -1.51
C LYS A 68 -5.72 -12.03 -2.05
N GLY A 69 -6.68 -11.61 -1.24
CA GLY A 69 -8.07 -11.44 -1.65
C GLY A 69 -8.19 -10.51 -2.85
N PHE A 70 -7.49 -9.38 -2.87
CA PHE A 70 -7.39 -8.51 -4.03
C PHE A 70 -6.75 -9.20 -5.23
N LEU A 71 -5.61 -9.85 -5.02
CA LEU A 71 -4.85 -10.50 -6.10
C LEU A 71 -5.66 -11.62 -6.77
N TRP A 72 -6.42 -12.37 -5.99
CA TRP A 72 -7.06 -13.63 -6.39
C TRP A 72 -8.55 -13.50 -6.72
N SER A 73 -9.17 -12.33 -6.49
CA SER A 73 -10.58 -12.10 -6.79
C SER A 73 -10.79 -11.15 -7.97
N ASP A 74 -11.87 -11.33 -8.67
CA ASP A 74 -12.35 -10.39 -9.67
C ASP A 74 -13.31 -9.39 -8.98
N GLY A 75 -12.80 -8.18 -8.69
CA GLY A 75 -13.50 -7.15 -7.93
C GLY A 75 -13.59 -7.41 -6.43
N ALA A 76 -14.22 -6.49 -5.71
CA ALA A 76 -14.26 -6.48 -4.24
C ALA A 76 -15.05 -7.66 -3.62
N ASN A 77 -16.01 -8.19 -4.35
CA ASN A 77 -16.88 -9.27 -3.89
C ASN A 77 -16.66 -10.61 -4.62
N GLY A 78 -15.70 -10.66 -5.56
CA GLY A 78 -15.40 -11.86 -6.34
C GLY A 78 -14.90 -13.01 -5.46
N LYS A 79 -15.23 -14.26 -5.82
CA LYS A 79 -14.70 -15.44 -5.14
C LYS A 79 -13.20 -15.56 -5.41
N PRO A 80 -12.33 -15.67 -4.38
CA PRO A 80 -10.90 -15.79 -4.61
C PRO A 80 -10.53 -17.12 -5.26
N LYS A 81 -9.68 -17.06 -6.27
CA LYS A 81 -9.07 -18.22 -6.94
C LYS A 81 -7.66 -18.41 -6.37
N TYR A 82 -7.47 -19.45 -5.56
CA TYR A 82 -6.20 -19.74 -4.90
C TYR A 82 -5.03 -19.83 -5.89
N ASN A 83 -3.92 -19.18 -5.54
CA ASN A 83 -2.67 -19.22 -6.31
C ASN A 83 -1.50 -19.53 -5.39
N SER A 84 -0.98 -20.77 -5.47
CA SER A 84 0.11 -21.25 -4.62
C SER A 84 1.42 -20.45 -4.80
N ALA A 85 1.69 -19.92 -6.00
CA ALA A 85 2.89 -19.11 -6.27
C ALA A 85 2.90 -17.77 -5.52
N GLN A 86 1.72 -17.31 -5.10
CA GLN A 86 1.52 -16.08 -4.35
C GLN A 86 1.15 -16.33 -2.88
N ASP A 87 1.09 -17.61 -2.46
CA ASP A 87 0.71 -17.95 -1.09
C ASP A 87 1.91 -17.87 -0.15
N VAL A 88 2.13 -16.69 0.41
CA VAL A 88 3.22 -16.37 1.32
C VAL A 88 2.69 -15.78 2.62
N SER A 89 3.46 -15.88 3.71
CA SER A 89 3.20 -15.15 4.96
C SER A 89 3.47 -13.66 4.82
N ALA A 90 3.12 -12.83 5.82
CA ALA A 90 3.44 -11.40 5.82
C ALA A 90 4.95 -11.16 5.69
N ASN A 91 5.78 -11.90 6.45
CA ASN A 91 7.24 -11.81 6.34
C ASN A 91 7.75 -12.32 4.97
N GLY A 92 7.09 -13.35 4.41
CA GLY A 92 7.37 -13.85 3.06
C GLY A 92 7.03 -12.82 1.98
N MET A 93 5.93 -12.08 2.14
CA MET A 93 5.53 -10.99 1.26
C MET A 93 6.62 -9.88 1.23
N LEU A 94 7.11 -9.46 2.41
CA LEU A 94 8.20 -8.48 2.48
C LEU A 94 9.46 -8.98 1.76
N LYS A 95 9.83 -10.25 1.93
CA LYS A 95 10.99 -10.83 1.24
C LYS A 95 10.84 -10.82 -0.28
N LYS A 96 9.62 -10.98 -0.80
CA LYS A 96 9.32 -10.94 -2.24
C LYS A 96 9.27 -9.52 -2.82
N CYS A 97 9.12 -8.47 -1.98
CA CYS A 97 9.16 -7.08 -2.47
C CYS A 97 10.57 -6.75 -2.96
N LEU A 98 10.73 -6.52 -4.26
CA LEU A 98 12.02 -6.10 -4.86
C LEU A 98 12.35 -4.66 -4.50
N VAL A 99 11.35 -3.79 -4.45
CA VAL A 99 11.48 -2.40 -4.02
C VAL A 99 10.90 -2.30 -2.61
N ARG A 100 11.77 -2.09 -1.63
CA ARG A 100 11.44 -2.04 -0.20
C ARG A 100 12.48 -1.24 0.58
N GLY A 101 12.11 -0.80 1.77
CA GLY A 101 13.01 -0.04 2.66
C GLY A 101 12.48 0.04 4.09
N ARG A 102 13.20 0.79 4.92
CA ARG A 102 12.76 1.17 6.27
C ARG A 102 11.74 2.31 6.18
N MET A 103 10.91 2.47 7.23
CA MET A 103 9.82 3.45 7.22
C MET A 103 10.27 4.90 6.98
N ASN A 104 11.49 5.27 7.41
CA ASN A 104 12.04 6.61 7.17
C ASN A 104 12.27 6.94 5.69
N SER A 105 12.30 5.93 4.82
CA SER A 105 12.46 6.06 3.36
C SER A 105 11.17 5.73 2.60
N MET A 106 10.02 5.61 3.29
CA MET A 106 8.77 5.24 2.64
C MET A 106 8.27 6.34 1.72
N PRO A 107 8.06 6.06 0.42
CA PRO A 107 7.47 7.05 -0.48
C PRO A 107 5.96 7.19 -0.23
N GLU A 108 5.44 8.39 -0.46
CA GLU A 108 4.01 8.71 -0.34
C GLU A 108 3.22 8.15 -1.54
N ILE A 109 3.11 6.82 -1.62
CA ILE A 109 2.42 6.12 -2.71
C ILE A 109 1.31 5.23 -2.15
N PRO A 110 0.02 5.53 -2.40
CA PRO A 110 -1.06 4.63 -2.01
C PRO A 110 -0.88 3.22 -2.60
N GLY A 111 -1.22 2.21 -1.82
CA GLY A 111 -1.07 0.80 -2.18
C GLY A 111 0.31 0.21 -1.86
N ILE A 112 1.26 1.00 -1.33
CA ILE A 112 2.46 0.45 -0.70
C ILE A 112 2.06 -0.40 0.50
N LEU A 113 2.75 -1.51 0.68
CA LEU A 113 2.58 -2.36 1.85
C LEU A 113 3.50 -1.89 2.98
N VAL A 114 2.99 -1.85 4.20
CA VAL A 114 3.74 -1.57 5.41
C VAL A 114 3.79 -2.81 6.30
N PHE A 115 4.93 -3.06 6.93
CA PHE A 115 5.21 -4.31 7.61
C PHE A 115 5.76 -4.09 9.01
N MET A 116 5.33 -4.98 9.92
CA MET A 116 5.97 -5.27 11.20
C MET A 116 6.10 -6.80 11.34
N PRO A 117 6.82 -7.34 12.31
CA PRO A 117 6.99 -8.78 12.47
C PRO A 117 5.66 -9.56 12.46
N GLY A 118 5.50 -10.43 11.47
CA GLY A 118 4.30 -11.27 11.31
C GLY A 118 3.05 -10.54 10.81
N HIS A 119 3.13 -9.26 10.43
CA HIS A 119 1.95 -8.48 10.06
C HIS A 119 2.21 -7.55 8.87
N VAL A 120 1.14 -7.21 8.15
CA VAL A 120 1.17 -6.33 6.98
C VAL A 120 -0.11 -5.49 6.90
N GLY A 121 0.06 -4.23 6.49
CA GLY A 121 -1.03 -3.30 6.16
C GLY A 121 -0.85 -2.70 4.77
N ILE A 122 -1.87 -2.01 4.29
CA ILE A 122 -1.93 -1.35 2.99
C ILE A 122 -1.98 0.15 3.24
N TYR A 123 -0.95 0.87 2.84
CA TYR A 123 -0.92 2.32 2.93
C TYR A 123 -1.89 2.95 1.93
N CYS A 124 -2.75 3.85 2.40
CA CYS A 124 -3.82 4.45 1.60
C CYS A 124 -3.54 5.89 1.16
N GLY A 125 -2.38 6.43 1.56
CA GLY A 125 -2.06 7.86 1.42
C GLY A 125 -2.48 8.66 2.67
N GLY A 126 -1.92 9.87 2.82
CA GLY A 126 -2.29 10.78 3.91
C GLY A 126 -2.06 10.22 5.32
N GLY A 127 -1.05 9.39 5.50
CA GLY A 127 -0.73 8.78 6.80
C GLY A 127 -1.75 7.74 7.28
N ARG A 128 -2.52 7.10 6.39
CA ARG A 128 -3.57 6.12 6.72
C ARG A 128 -3.19 4.73 6.21
N VAL A 129 -3.53 3.71 6.99
CA VAL A 129 -3.29 2.29 6.67
C VAL A 129 -4.57 1.50 6.86
N ILE A 130 -4.92 0.64 5.90
CA ILE A 130 -5.96 -0.37 6.09
C ILE A 130 -5.29 -1.71 6.36
N GLU A 131 -5.69 -2.37 7.43
CA GLU A 131 -5.13 -3.65 7.88
C GLU A 131 -6.21 -4.59 8.40
N ALA A 132 -6.10 -5.89 8.14
CA ALA A 132 -6.84 -6.90 8.89
C ALA A 132 -6.09 -7.13 10.20
N ARG A 133 -6.47 -6.36 11.24
CA ARG A 133 -5.69 -6.14 12.45
C ARG A 133 -5.67 -7.32 13.43
N GLY A 134 -6.62 -8.21 13.31
CA GLY A 134 -6.74 -9.39 14.17
C GLY A 134 -8.19 -9.67 14.59
N PHE A 135 -8.37 -10.76 15.33
CA PHE A 135 -9.68 -11.30 15.71
C PHE A 135 -10.63 -10.27 16.36
N ASN A 136 -10.10 -9.39 17.21
CA ASN A 136 -10.93 -8.43 17.93
C ASN A 136 -11.34 -7.22 17.09
N TYR A 137 -10.60 -6.92 16.04
CA TYR A 137 -10.72 -5.67 15.26
C TYR A 137 -11.32 -5.89 13.87
N GLY A 138 -11.00 -7.01 13.20
CA GLY A 138 -11.37 -7.17 11.78
C GLY A 138 -10.48 -6.31 10.86
N VAL A 139 -11.06 -5.91 9.73
CA VAL A 139 -10.43 -4.98 8.78
C VAL A 139 -10.76 -3.56 9.20
N VAL A 140 -9.73 -2.80 9.52
CA VAL A 140 -9.84 -1.42 10.05
C VAL A 140 -8.90 -0.47 9.35
N GLU A 141 -9.22 0.82 9.38
CA GLU A 141 -8.30 1.90 9.04
C GLU A 141 -7.65 2.44 10.30
N THR A 142 -6.33 2.60 10.29
CA THR A 142 -5.52 3.13 11.38
C THR A 142 -4.63 4.26 10.87
N LYS A 143 -4.13 5.12 11.77
CA LYS A 143 -3.07 6.05 11.40
C LYS A 143 -1.75 5.29 11.29
N LEU A 144 -0.93 5.64 10.32
CA LEU A 144 0.41 5.08 10.16
C LEU A 144 1.23 5.19 11.46
N SER A 145 1.08 6.33 12.16
CA SER A 145 1.78 6.64 13.42
C SER A 145 1.26 5.85 14.65
N GLU A 146 0.10 5.22 14.56
CA GLU A 146 -0.47 4.44 15.68
C GLU A 146 0.13 3.03 15.81
N ARG A 147 0.94 2.62 14.84
CA ARG A 147 1.50 1.28 14.77
C ARG A 147 3.01 1.34 14.58
N SER A 148 3.73 0.39 15.15
CA SER A 148 5.19 0.29 15.03
C SER A 148 5.61 -0.39 13.72
N TRP A 149 5.23 0.22 12.59
CA TRP A 149 5.67 -0.25 11.28
C TRP A 149 7.19 -0.09 11.15
N GLU A 150 7.85 -1.11 10.62
CA GLU A 150 9.32 -1.15 10.51
C GLU A 150 9.81 -1.00 9.07
N ASN A 151 9.07 -1.59 8.14
CA ASN A 151 9.46 -1.67 6.74
C ASN A 151 8.28 -1.34 5.83
N TRP A 152 8.60 -0.93 4.62
CA TRP A 152 7.66 -0.80 3.52
C TRP A 152 8.12 -1.61 2.30
N GLY A 153 7.20 -1.90 1.37
CA GLY A 153 7.55 -2.56 0.12
C GLY A 153 6.46 -2.45 -0.94
N LYS A 154 6.87 -2.47 -2.20
CA LYS A 154 5.96 -2.59 -3.34
C LYS A 154 5.59 -4.06 -3.54
N CYS A 155 4.30 -4.38 -3.52
CA CYS A 155 3.82 -5.74 -3.80
C CYS A 155 4.28 -6.19 -5.19
N PRO A 156 4.96 -7.34 -5.33
CA PRO A 156 5.56 -7.74 -6.61
C PRO A 156 4.55 -8.11 -7.69
N TRP A 157 3.30 -8.33 -7.33
CA TRP A 157 2.22 -8.76 -8.23
C TRP A 157 1.24 -7.64 -8.58
N ILE A 158 1.59 -6.41 -8.27
CA ILE A 158 0.77 -5.22 -8.53
C ILE A 158 1.57 -4.26 -9.39
N LYS A 159 0.93 -3.66 -10.38
CA LYS A 159 1.50 -2.52 -11.09
C LYS A 159 1.37 -1.27 -10.23
N TYR A 160 2.50 -0.67 -10.00
CA TYR A 160 2.60 0.72 -9.57
C TYR A 160 2.82 1.56 -10.82
N PRO A 161 2.24 2.76 -10.93
CA PRO A 161 2.56 3.64 -12.06
C PRO A 161 4.08 3.76 -12.17
N ASN A 162 4.60 3.71 -13.38
CA ASN A 162 6.01 3.99 -13.64
C ASN A 162 6.31 5.43 -13.23
N GLY A 163 7.01 5.59 -12.13
CA GLY A 163 7.09 6.86 -11.42
C GLY A 163 5.83 7.11 -10.59
N SER A 164 5.96 7.22 -9.28
CA SER A 164 4.92 7.81 -8.44
C SER A 164 4.44 9.09 -9.14
N ARG A 165 3.12 9.36 -9.12
CA ARG A 165 2.60 10.69 -9.50
C ARG A 165 3.35 11.79 -8.74
N TYR A 166 3.86 11.45 -7.57
CA TYR A 166 4.64 12.33 -6.72
C TYR A 166 6.11 11.91 -6.70
N PHE A 167 7.02 12.85 -6.56
CA PHE A 167 8.40 12.57 -6.20
C PHE A 167 8.46 12.08 -4.75
N GLY A 168 9.52 11.35 -4.39
CA GLY A 168 9.81 11.05 -2.98
C GLY A 168 10.06 12.33 -2.17
N VAL A 169 10.08 12.22 -0.86
CA VAL A 169 10.43 13.35 0.02
C VAL A 169 11.97 13.50 0.04
N CYS A 170 12.48 14.68 -0.19
CA CYS A 170 13.91 14.97 -0.01
C CYS A 170 14.26 15.23 1.46
N ALA A 171 15.54 15.21 1.78
CA ALA A 171 16.02 15.59 3.11
C ALA A 171 15.60 17.04 3.44
N LYS A 172 15.33 17.30 4.73
CA LYS A 172 14.84 18.63 5.18
C LYS A 172 15.87 19.75 5.02
N ASP A 173 17.14 19.42 5.01
CA ASP A 173 18.29 20.30 4.86
C ASP A 173 18.67 20.63 3.42
N GLU A 174 18.06 19.96 2.44
CA GLU A 174 18.26 20.31 1.03
C GLU A 174 17.76 21.74 0.75
N LEU A 175 18.65 22.59 0.25
CA LEU A 175 18.38 24.01 0.00
C LEU A 175 18.01 24.32 -1.46
N SER A 176 18.22 23.38 -2.36
CA SER A 176 18.03 23.53 -3.80
C SER A 176 17.16 22.41 -4.36
N ILE A 177 16.17 22.77 -5.20
CA ILE A 177 15.37 21.77 -5.94
C ILE A 177 16.27 20.93 -6.88
N VAL A 178 17.35 21.51 -7.40
CA VAL A 178 18.30 20.81 -8.26
C VAL A 178 18.99 19.69 -7.52
N ASP A 179 19.51 19.99 -6.32
CA ASP A 179 20.24 19.00 -5.51
C ASP A 179 19.26 17.98 -4.90
N ALA A 180 18.09 18.44 -4.49
CA ALA A 180 17.04 17.58 -4.00
C ALA A 180 16.57 16.55 -5.06
N LEU A 181 16.44 16.95 -6.32
CA LEU A 181 16.12 16.01 -7.42
C LEU A 181 17.29 15.05 -7.68
N LYS A 182 18.52 15.53 -7.67
CA LYS A 182 19.72 14.68 -7.81
C LYS A 182 19.83 13.64 -6.70
N SER A 183 19.59 14.02 -5.44
CA SER A 183 19.65 13.11 -4.30
C SER A 183 18.59 11.99 -4.40
N LEU A 184 17.47 12.25 -5.09
CA LEU A 184 16.45 11.26 -5.40
C LEU A 184 16.74 10.45 -6.68
N GLY A 185 17.89 10.66 -7.33
CA GLY A 185 18.24 10.00 -8.61
C GLY A 185 17.43 10.50 -9.80
N GLU A 186 16.86 11.70 -9.71
CA GLU A 186 15.99 12.27 -10.71
C GLU A 186 16.72 13.26 -11.64
N ASN A 187 16.20 13.42 -12.85
CA ASN A 187 16.69 14.45 -13.75
C ASN A 187 16.42 15.86 -13.15
N SER A 188 17.45 16.65 -12.98
CA SER A 188 17.39 18.01 -12.42
C SER A 188 17.59 19.12 -13.45
N GLY A 189 17.65 18.79 -14.74
CA GLY A 189 17.81 19.73 -15.83
C GLY A 189 16.66 20.73 -15.94
N PHE A 190 16.92 21.89 -16.55
CA PHE A 190 15.95 22.99 -16.67
C PHE A 190 14.66 22.54 -17.34
N GLU A 191 14.73 21.89 -18.49
CA GLU A 191 13.55 21.42 -19.24
C GLU A 191 12.70 20.42 -18.44
N TYR A 192 13.33 19.56 -17.67
CA TYR A 192 12.59 18.62 -16.82
C TYR A 192 11.92 19.37 -15.66
N ARG A 193 12.60 20.32 -15.02
CA ARG A 193 12.01 21.17 -13.99
C ARG A 193 10.85 22.04 -14.52
N ARG A 194 10.94 22.52 -15.75
CA ARG A 194 9.84 23.22 -16.43
C ARG A 194 8.60 22.33 -16.58
N ARG A 195 8.80 21.08 -16.97
CA ARG A 195 7.71 20.11 -17.05
C ARG A 195 7.13 19.77 -15.66
N ILE A 196 7.99 19.63 -14.65
CA ILE A 196 7.55 19.45 -13.25
C ILE A 196 6.71 20.66 -12.83
N ALA A 197 7.19 21.88 -13.05
CA ALA A 197 6.52 23.11 -12.68
C ALA A 197 5.12 23.21 -13.32
N ASN A 198 5.01 22.91 -14.59
CA ASN A 198 3.74 22.89 -15.30
C ASN A 198 2.76 21.85 -14.69
N ALA A 199 3.23 20.64 -14.38
CA ALA A 199 2.43 19.61 -13.73
C ALA A 199 1.95 20.01 -12.31
N ASN A 200 2.61 20.99 -11.69
CA ASN A 200 2.31 21.50 -10.35
C ASN A 200 1.65 22.89 -10.34
N GLY A 201 1.06 23.31 -11.46
CA GLY A 201 0.31 24.56 -11.55
C GLY A 201 1.20 25.82 -11.56
N ILE A 202 2.46 25.69 -11.97
CA ILE A 202 3.39 26.81 -12.20
C ILE A 202 3.66 26.89 -13.72
N PRO A 203 2.71 27.45 -14.50
CA PRO A 203 2.91 27.65 -15.93
C PRO A 203 4.00 28.69 -16.17
N GLU A 204 4.63 28.65 -17.34
CA GLU A 204 5.66 29.62 -17.73
C GLU A 204 6.88 29.67 -16.79
N TYR A 205 7.25 28.52 -16.24
CA TYR A 205 8.42 28.39 -15.37
C TYR A 205 9.70 28.88 -16.07
N THR A 206 10.37 29.85 -15.46
CA THR A 206 11.62 30.47 -15.92
C THR A 206 12.84 30.11 -15.06
N GLY A 207 12.63 29.36 -13.97
CA GLY A 207 13.70 28.89 -13.10
C GLY A 207 14.15 29.92 -12.05
N THR A 208 13.31 30.90 -11.75
CA THR A 208 13.59 31.89 -10.69
C THR A 208 13.72 31.21 -9.32
N SER A 209 14.38 31.91 -8.40
CA SER A 209 14.54 31.41 -7.01
C SER A 209 13.18 31.13 -6.35
N GLY A 210 12.18 32.01 -6.58
CA GLY A 210 10.83 31.83 -6.01
C GLY A 210 10.12 30.60 -6.53
N GLU A 211 10.21 30.31 -7.84
CA GLU A 211 9.61 29.11 -8.46
C GLU A 211 10.33 27.84 -7.98
N ASN A 212 11.66 27.86 -7.92
CA ASN A 212 12.45 26.76 -7.43
C ASN A 212 12.14 26.45 -5.95
N LEU A 213 11.95 27.46 -5.10
CA LEU A 213 11.55 27.30 -3.70
C LEU A 213 10.13 26.72 -3.57
N LYS A 214 9.20 27.10 -4.44
CA LYS A 214 7.87 26.48 -4.48
C LYS A 214 7.93 25.00 -4.80
N LEU A 215 8.69 24.60 -5.82
CA LEU A 215 8.91 23.20 -6.17
C LEU A 215 9.58 22.43 -5.02
N LEU A 216 10.61 23.01 -4.40
CA LEU A 216 11.30 22.40 -3.26
C LEU A 216 10.36 22.23 -2.05
N SER A 217 9.49 23.20 -1.79
CA SER A 217 8.48 23.13 -0.74
C SER A 217 7.50 21.98 -0.96
N LEU A 218 7.00 21.81 -2.20
CA LEU A 218 6.14 20.68 -2.58
C LEU A 218 6.88 19.35 -2.41
N LEU A 219 8.15 19.30 -2.84
CA LEU A 219 8.96 18.09 -2.72
C LEU A 219 9.19 17.67 -1.26
N ARG A 220 9.48 18.64 -0.38
CA ARG A 220 9.65 18.41 1.06
C ARG A 220 8.40 17.88 1.74
N ARG A 221 7.22 18.21 1.21
CA ARG A 221 5.93 17.72 1.71
C ARG A 221 5.48 16.42 1.02
N GLY A 222 6.23 15.94 0.03
CA GLY A 222 5.83 14.77 -0.77
C GLY A 222 4.66 15.04 -1.73
N GLU A 223 4.37 16.31 -1.99
CA GLU A 223 3.27 16.77 -2.84
C GLU A 223 3.69 17.10 -4.28
N LEU A 224 4.99 17.09 -4.58
CA LEU A 224 5.51 17.42 -5.91
C LEU A 224 5.10 16.36 -6.93
N ILE A 225 4.28 16.76 -7.91
CA ILE A 225 3.75 15.90 -8.97
C ILE A 225 4.80 15.73 -10.07
N ARG A 226 5.00 14.48 -10.51
CA ARG A 226 5.82 14.17 -11.69
C ARG A 226 5.11 14.59 -12.96
N PRO A 227 5.84 15.11 -13.97
CA PRO A 227 5.27 15.35 -15.27
C PRO A 227 4.94 14.03 -15.97
N GLU A 228 3.87 14.03 -16.78
CA GLU A 228 3.56 12.87 -17.61
C GLU A 228 4.76 12.49 -18.49
N PRO A 229 4.99 11.18 -18.71
CA PRO A 229 6.00 10.72 -19.67
C PRO A 229 5.75 11.32 -21.05
N VAL A 230 6.80 11.74 -21.74
CA VAL A 230 6.67 12.13 -23.16
C VAL A 230 6.33 10.86 -23.92
N ALA A 231 5.15 10.81 -24.51
CA ALA A 231 4.84 9.77 -25.50
C ALA A 231 5.79 9.96 -26.68
N PHE A 232 6.74 9.07 -26.84
CA PHE A 232 7.49 8.98 -28.09
C PHE A 232 6.51 8.43 -29.13
N CYS A 233 5.97 9.28 -29.98
CA CYS A 233 5.42 8.86 -31.24
C CYS A 233 6.61 8.38 -32.09
N GLY A 234 6.81 7.05 -32.14
CA GLY A 234 7.67 6.38 -33.11
C GLY A 234 6.91 6.14 -34.40
#